data_163d2f5ff9f156e3b731611df5a571f3
#
_entry.id   163d2f5ff9f156e3b731611df5a571f3
#
_cell.length_a   1.000
_cell.length_b   1.000
_cell.length_c   1.000
_cell.angle_alpha   90.00
_cell.angle_beta   90.00
_cell.angle_gamma   90.00
#
_symmetry.space_group_name_H-M   'P 1'
#
loop_
_entity.id
_entity.type
_entity.pdbx_description
1 polymer ?
#
loop_
_entity_poly.entity_id
_entity_poly.type
_entity_poly.pdbx_seq_one_letter_code
_entity_poly.pdbx_strand_id
1 'polypeptide(L)'
;MNRAETEQPQFAVIGCGLIGRKRVLALGPNPPLLYTCDLDAARASALAAEAPGCTAVTDAARVFADPRVTAVIISTLNASLAPLALAAVRAGKHALVEKPGALNATELRAVADAARSTGAKVRLGYNHRFHGAMLKARELVDAGALGPLMFLRGRYGHGGRKGYDREWRADPALSGGGELIDQGVHLIDLAGWFLGEFPTVEGHAATYFWDMAVDDNAFLSLRTADGQTAWLHASCTEWKNLFSLEIYGRTGKIIIDGLGGSYGPERLTYYPMPVEMLGKPTPPQIHEFPTDRSWALETEAFVDDIRLGRDPSPGLAEGIHTLEVVERIYARAKGG
;
A
#
# COMPACT_ATOMS: atom_id res chain seq x y z
N MET A 1 -29.94 -11.18 -11.70
CA MET A 1 -28.65 -10.54 -11.97
C MET A 1 -28.92 -9.10 -12.28
N ASN A 2 -28.48 -8.19 -11.43
CA ASN A 2 -28.68 -6.76 -11.59
C ASN A 2 -27.78 -6.26 -12.75
N ARG A 3 -28.30 -5.38 -13.59
CA ARG A 3 -27.59 -4.82 -14.77
C ARG A 3 -26.27 -4.10 -14.39
N ALA A 4 -26.08 -3.75 -13.12
CA ALA A 4 -24.88 -3.11 -12.57
C ALA A 4 -23.65 -4.05 -12.42
N GLU A 5 -23.87 -5.38 -12.47
CA GLU A 5 -22.81 -6.39 -12.24
C GLU A 5 -21.98 -6.72 -13.49
N THR A 6 -22.30 -6.14 -14.65
CA THR A 6 -21.64 -6.47 -15.92
C THR A 6 -20.92 -5.28 -16.59
N GLU A 7 -21.14 -4.06 -16.14
CA GLU A 7 -20.51 -2.87 -16.75
C GLU A 7 -19.15 -2.57 -16.10
N GLN A 8 -18.16 -2.21 -16.93
CA GLN A 8 -16.85 -1.77 -16.46
C GLN A 8 -17.01 -0.47 -15.67
N PRO A 9 -16.42 -0.36 -14.45
CA PRO A 9 -16.50 0.87 -13.68
C PRO A 9 -15.99 2.07 -14.44
N GLN A 10 -16.69 3.20 -14.31
CA GLN A 10 -16.28 4.49 -14.85
C GLN A 10 -15.55 5.26 -13.76
N PHE A 11 -14.30 5.62 -14.03
CA PHE A 11 -13.40 6.17 -13.03
C PHE A 11 -13.32 7.69 -13.04
N ALA A 12 -12.94 8.24 -11.90
CA ALA A 12 -12.32 9.55 -11.77
C ALA A 12 -11.05 9.43 -10.91
N VAL A 13 -10.04 10.24 -11.22
CA VAL A 13 -8.81 10.33 -10.41
C VAL A 13 -8.79 11.66 -9.69
N ILE A 14 -8.60 11.62 -8.36
CA ILE A 14 -8.48 12.77 -7.47
C ILE A 14 -7.06 12.82 -6.92
N GLY A 15 -6.32 13.88 -7.26
CA GLY A 15 -4.87 14.00 -7.08
C GLY A 15 -4.13 13.61 -8.35
N CYS A 16 -3.70 14.62 -9.13
CA CYS A 16 -3.07 14.46 -10.45
C CYS A 16 -1.53 14.58 -10.39
N GLY A 17 -0.94 14.21 -9.25
CA GLY A 17 0.51 14.12 -9.09
C GLY A 17 1.11 12.87 -9.74
N LEU A 18 2.38 12.55 -9.37
CA LEU A 18 3.09 11.37 -9.88
C LEU A 18 2.30 10.07 -9.68
N ILE A 19 1.68 9.89 -8.52
CA ILE A 19 0.93 8.67 -8.20
C ILE A 19 -0.38 8.63 -8.99
N GLY A 20 -1.12 9.74 -9.06
CA GLY A 20 -2.34 9.80 -9.87
C GLY A 20 -2.10 9.45 -11.34
N ARG A 21 -0.98 9.93 -11.91
CA ARG A 21 -0.57 9.56 -13.27
C ARG A 21 -0.28 8.06 -13.41
N LYS A 22 0.45 7.46 -12.45
CA LYS A 22 0.69 6.01 -12.43
C LYS A 22 -0.63 5.22 -12.37
N ARG A 23 -1.61 5.70 -11.59
CA ARG A 23 -2.94 5.10 -11.49
C ARG A 23 -3.73 5.17 -12.80
N VAL A 24 -3.65 6.30 -13.50
CA VAL A 24 -4.28 6.42 -14.84
C VAL A 24 -3.66 5.44 -15.82
N LEU A 25 -2.32 5.33 -15.86
CA LEU A 25 -1.62 4.36 -16.70
C LEU A 25 -1.99 2.91 -16.36
N ALA A 26 -2.25 2.61 -15.10
CA ALA A 26 -2.68 1.29 -14.64
C ALA A 26 -4.09 0.90 -15.08
N LEU A 27 -4.93 1.86 -15.50
CA LEU A 27 -6.24 1.61 -16.10
C LEU A 27 -6.14 1.13 -17.56
N GLY A 28 -4.95 1.13 -18.14
CA GLY A 28 -4.69 0.68 -19.51
C GLY A 28 -4.72 1.79 -20.57
N PRO A 29 -4.57 1.43 -21.86
CA PRO A 29 -4.36 2.40 -22.94
C PRO A 29 -5.60 3.25 -23.30
N ASN A 30 -6.81 2.78 -22.98
CA ASN A 30 -8.06 3.50 -23.16
C ASN A 30 -8.82 3.50 -21.83
N PRO A 31 -8.36 4.28 -20.84
CA PRO A 31 -8.92 4.21 -19.50
C PRO A 31 -10.38 4.67 -19.51
N PRO A 32 -11.29 3.98 -18.80
CA PRO A 32 -12.66 4.41 -18.60
C PRO A 32 -12.71 5.57 -17.58
N LEU A 33 -12.06 6.67 -17.93
CA LEU A 33 -11.80 7.83 -17.06
C LEU A 33 -12.65 9.03 -17.50
N LEU A 34 -13.57 9.46 -16.63
CA LEU A 34 -14.45 10.60 -16.90
C LEU A 34 -13.85 11.92 -16.41
N TYR A 35 -13.14 11.89 -15.29
CA TYR A 35 -12.59 13.09 -14.66
C TYR A 35 -11.17 12.87 -14.15
N THR A 36 -10.37 13.94 -14.30
CA THR A 36 -9.17 14.19 -13.48
C THR A 36 -9.45 15.40 -12.58
N CYS A 37 -9.20 15.28 -11.30
CA CYS A 37 -9.46 16.32 -10.31
C CYS A 37 -8.20 16.64 -9.51
N ASP A 38 -7.80 17.90 -9.48
CA ASP A 38 -6.71 18.41 -8.64
C ASP A 38 -7.01 19.86 -8.27
N LEU A 39 -6.60 20.30 -7.09
CA LEU A 39 -6.69 21.72 -6.71
C LEU A 39 -5.88 22.63 -7.65
N ASP A 40 -4.82 22.08 -8.24
CA ASP A 40 -4.05 22.70 -9.32
C ASP A 40 -4.68 22.35 -10.67
N ALA A 41 -5.37 23.34 -11.28
CA ALA A 41 -6.02 23.19 -12.57
C ALA A 41 -5.05 22.76 -13.71
N ALA A 42 -3.77 23.17 -13.62
CA ALA A 42 -2.77 22.79 -14.62
C ALA A 42 -2.44 21.31 -14.53
N ARG A 43 -2.31 20.74 -13.31
CA ARG A 43 -2.11 19.30 -13.10
C ARG A 43 -3.31 18.49 -13.56
N ALA A 44 -4.53 18.93 -13.21
CA ALA A 44 -5.75 18.26 -13.68
C ALA A 44 -5.82 18.23 -15.21
N SER A 45 -5.58 19.37 -15.87
CA SER A 45 -5.61 19.49 -17.32
C SER A 45 -4.52 18.66 -18.01
N ALA A 46 -3.31 18.67 -17.47
CA ALA A 46 -2.20 17.89 -18.01
C ALA A 46 -2.51 16.38 -18.01
N LEU A 47 -3.07 15.88 -16.90
CA LEU A 47 -3.44 14.46 -16.80
C LEU A 47 -4.66 14.12 -17.68
N ALA A 48 -5.65 15.01 -17.80
CA ALA A 48 -6.78 14.81 -18.68
C ALA A 48 -6.37 14.66 -20.15
N ALA A 49 -5.33 15.38 -20.58
CA ALA A 49 -4.81 15.29 -21.95
C ALA A 49 -4.21 13.91 -22.28
N GLU A 50 -3.83 13.11 -21.28
CA GLU A 50 -3.35 11.73 -21.46
C GLU A 50 -4.51 10.71 -21.62
N ALA A 51 -5.78 11.13 -21.38
CA ALA A 51 -6.95 10.26 -21.43
C ALA A 51 -8.05 10.87 -22.29
N PRO A 52 -8.23 10.44 -23.55
CA PRO A 52 -9.23 11.01 -24.46
C PRO A 52 -10.66 10.97 -23.88
N GLY A 53 -11.36 12.10 -23.96
CA GLY A 53 -12.72 12.23 -23.43
C GLY A 53 -12.83 12.57 -21.94
N CYS A 54 -11.71 12.62 -21.23
CA CYS A 54 -11.65 13.00 -19.83
C CYS A 54 -11.81 14.51 -19.63
N THR A 55 -12.50 14.91 -18.56
CA THR A 55 -12.71 16.31 -18.17
C THR A 55 -11.89 16.67 -16.96
N ALA A 56 -11.08 17.73 -17.06
CA ALA A 56 -10.34 18.28 -15.92
C ALA A 56 -11.26 19.15 -15.05
N VAL A 57 -11.19 18.95 -13.71
CA VAL A 57 -11.94 19.74 -12.73
C VAL A 57 -11.07 20.04 -11.52
N THR A 58 -11.46 21.06 -10.73
CA THR A 58 -10.74 21.43 -9.49
C THR A 58 -11.55 21.17 -8.22
N ASP A 59 -12.79 20.72 -8.37
CA ASP A 59 -13.70 20.44 -7.24
C ASP A 59 -14.14 18.96 -7.28
N ALA A 60 -13.76 18.21 -6.26
CA ALA A 60 -14.12 16.81 -6.11
C ALA A 60 -15.63 16.61 -5.90
N ALA A 61 -16.35 17.60 -5.35
CA ALA A 61 -17.80 17.51 -5.21
C ALA A 61 -18.51 17.33 -6.54
N ARG A 62 -17.99 17.95 -7.62
CA ARG A 62 -18.50 17.76 -8.98
C ARG A 62 -18.32 16.31 -9.44
N VAL A 63 -17.20 15.68 -9.09
CA VAL A 63 -16.94 14.26 -9.41
C VAL A 63 -17.93 13.35 -8.69
N PHE A 64 -18.12 13.60 -7.40
CA PHE A 64 -19.01 12.77 -6.58
C PHE A 64 -20.49 12.90 -6.96
N ALA A 65 -20.89 14.07 -7.45
CA ALA A 65 -22.27 14.34 -7.89
C ALA A 65 -22.62 13.71 -9.26
N ASP A 66 -21.64 13.34 -10.09
CA ASP A 66 -21.90 12.75 -11.39
C ASP A 66 -22.28 11.26 -11.25
N PRO A 67 -23.52 10.86 -11.62
CA PRO A 67 -23.96 9.47 -11.50
C PRO A 67 -23.23 8.50 -12.44
N ARG A 68 -22.58 9.00 -13.48
CA ARG A 68 -21.79 8.16 -14.41
C ARG A 68 -20.49 7.68 -13.76
N VAL A 69 -19.91 8.44 -12.83
CA VAL A 69 -18.75 8.02 -12.06
C VAL A 69 -19.19 6.94 -11.08
N THR A 70 -18.65 5.74 -11.18
CA THR A 70 -18.98 4.63 -10.28
C THR A 70 -17.83 4.32 -9.31
N ALA A 71 -16.59 4.65 -9.70
CA ALA A 71 -15.40 4.43 -8.87
C ALA A 71 -14.47 5.64 -8.91
N VAL A 72 -13.76 5.89 -7.82
CA VAL A 72 -12.75 6.94 -7.73
C VAL A 72 -11.41 6.38 -7.29
N ILE A 73 -10.33 6.96 -7.80
CA ILE A 73 -8.98 6.72 -7.33
C ILE A 73 -8.50 7.99 -6.63
N ILE A 74 -8.13 7.88 -5.35
CA ILE A 74 -7.74 9.01 -4.52
C ILE A 74 -6.24 8.90 -4.22
N SER A 75 -5.45 9.83 -4.76
CA SER A 75 -3.98 9.86 -4.71
C SER A 75 -3.44 11.25 -4.33
N THR A 76 -4.00 11.79 -3.25
CA THR A 76 -3.67 13.10 -2.69
C THR A 76 -2.67 12.99 -1.53
N LEU A 77 -2.45 14.09 -0.80
CA LEU A 77 -1.71 14.08 0.47
C LEU A 77 -2.46 13.25 1.52
N ASN A 78 -1.74 12.68 2.47
CA ASN A 78 -2.30 11.77 3.48
C ASN A 78 -3.49 12.39 4.24
N ALA A 79 -3.38 13.66 4.64
CA ALA A 79 -4.45 14.39 5.35
C ALA A 79 -5.77 14.51 4.56
N SER A 80 -5.73 14.36 3.24
CA SER A 80 -6.91 14.48 2.38
C SER A 80 -7.51 13.13 1.98
N LEU A 81 -6.81 12.01 2.21
CA LEU A 81 -7.24 10.68 1.74
C LEU A 81 -8.57 10.27 2.37
N ALA A 82 -8.64 10.21 3.70
CA ALA A 82 -9.85 9.77 4.41
C ALA A 82 -11.06 10.72 4.21
N PRO A 83 -10.92 12.06 4.30
CA PRO A 83 -12.03 12.98 4.01
C PRO A 83 -12.60 12.79 2.60
N LEU A 84 -11.76 12.65 1.58
CA LEU A 84 -12.19 12.42 0.19
C LEU A 84 -12.82 11.04 0.02
N ALA A 85 -12.23 10.00 0.62
CA ALA A 85 -12.77 8.65 0.59
C ALA A 85 -14.16 8.59 1.24
N LEU A 86 -14.34 9.24 2.40
CA LEU A 86 -15.61 9.31 3.11
C LEU A 86 -16.69 10.01 2.27
N ALA A 87 -16.33 11.13 1.62
CA ALA A 87 -17.24 11.84 0.74
C ALA A 87 -17.64 11.00 -0.49
N ALA A 88 -16.69 10.34 -1.13
CA ALA A 88 -16.92 9.44 -2.26
C ALA A 88 -17.86 8.28 -1.89
N VAL A 89 -17.56 7.59 -0.78
CA VAL A 89 -18.33 6.44 -0.31
C VAL A 89 -19.77 6.86 0.06
N ARG A 90 -19.95 8.00 0.74
CA ARG A 90 -21.28 8.56 1.04
C ARG A 90 -22.07 8.91 -0.21
N ALA A 91 -21.39 9.25 -1.31
CA ALA A 91 -22.01 9.46 -2.62
C ALA A 91 -22.22 8.13 -3.39
N GLY A 92 -22.02 6.97 -2.75
CA GLY A 92 -22.20 5.65 -3.35
C GLY A 92 -21.11 5.23 -4.33
N LYS A 93 -19.92 5.90 -4.32
CA LYS A 93 -18.80 5.57 -5.20
C LYS A 93 -17.89 4.53 -4.54
N HIS A 94 -17.44 3.54 -5.30
CA HIS A 94 -16.34 2.68 -4.92
C HIS A 94 -15.04 3.50 -4.89
N ALA A 95 -14.06 3.13 -4.06
CA ALA A 95 -12.83 3.90 -3.94
C ALA A 95 -11.58 3.01 -3.89
N LEU A 96 -10.56 3.35 -4.69
CA LEU A 96 -9.19 2.95 -4.48
C LEU A 96 -8.46 4.14 -3.86
N VAL A 97 -8.03 3.99 -2.62
CA VAL A 97 -7.43 5.06 -1.82
C VAL A 97 -5.96 4.76 -1.61
N GLU A 98 -5.09 5.69 -1.95
CA GLU A 98 -3.66 5.52 -1.69
C GLU A 98 -3.36 5.28 -0.22
N LYS A 99 -2.28 4.51 0.01
CA LYS A 99 -1.77 4.32 1.37
C LYS A 99 -1.31 5.68 1.95
N PRO A 100 -1.38 5.89 3.24
CA PRO A 100 -1.83 5.00 4.31
C PRO A 100 -3.35 4.90 4.47
N GLY A 101 -4.12 5.57 3.63
CA GLY A 101 -5.58 5.63 3.65
C GLY A 101 -6.15 6.74 4.53
N ALA A 102 -5.45 7.10 5.61
CA ALA A 102 -5.82 8.14 6.56
C ALA A 102 -4.60 8.55 7.40
N LEU A 103 -4.72 9.61 8.20
CA LEU A 103 -3.71 9.98 9.20
C LEU A 103 -3.72 9.06 10.43
N ASN A 104 -4.86 8.44 10.71
CA ASN A 104 -5.07 7.57 11.88
C ASN A 104 -6.19 6.54 11.63
N ALA A 105 -6.23 5.51 12.49
CA ALA A 105 -7.20 4.43 12.38
C ALA A 105 -8.66 4.91 12.59
N THR A 106 -8.88 5.95 13.39
CA THR A 106 -10.23 6.49 13.65
C THR A 106 -10.86 7.08 12.40
N GLU A 107 -10.10 7.84 11.62
CA GLU A 107 -10.55 8.37 10.33
C GLU A 107 -10.91 7.23 9.36
N LEU A 108 -10.07 6.20 9.30
CA LEU A 108 -10.31 5.08 8.38
C LEU A 108 -11.52 4.21 8.82
N ARG A 109 -11.78 4.10 10.14
CA ARG A 109 -13.01 3.46 10.66
C ARG A 109 -14.26 4.21 10.22
N ALA A 110 -14.23 5.55 10.19
CA ALA A 110 -15.38 6.32 9.69
C ALA A 110 -15.66 6.04 8.20
N VAL A 111 -14.63 5.82 7.39
CA VAL A 111 -14.78 5.37 6.00
C VAL A 111 -15.37 3.96 5.94
N ALA A 112 -14.91 3.05 6.81
CA ALA A 112 -15.41 1.68 6.87
C ALA A 112 -16.91 1.61 7.26
N ASP A 113 -17.33 2.44 8.22
CA ASP A 113 -18.74 2.54 8.63
C ASP A 113 -19.63 3.03 7.47
N ALA A 114 -19.17 4.05 6.76
CA ALA A 114 -19.87 4.55 5.58
C ALA A 114 -19.91 3.51 4.45
N ALA A 115 -18.81 2.80 4.20
CA ALA A 115 -18.74 1.76 3.18
C ALA A 115 -19.72 0.62 3.46
N ARG A 116 -19.84 0.17 4.73
CA ARG A 116 -20.84 -0.82 5.12
C ARG A 116 -22.28 -0.34 4.86
N SER A 117 -22.54 0.94 5.11
CA SER A 117 -23.90 1.52 4.94
C SER A 117 -24.29 1.66 3.47
N THR A 118 -23.34 1.92 2.58
CA THR A 118 -23.60 2.16 1.15
C THR A 118 -23.37 0.94 0.27
N GLY A 119 -22.66 -0.08 0.76
CA GLY A 119 -22.18 -1.21 -0.04
C GLY A 119 -20.97 -0.88 -0.93
N ALA A 120 -20.39 0.31 -0.80
CA ALA A 120 -19.23 0.73 -1.58
C ALA A 120 -18.01 -0.14 -1.26
N LYS A 121 -17.27 -0.55 -2.28
CA LYS A 121 -16.01 -1.28 -2.12
C LYS A 121 -14.87 -0.28 -1.99
N VAL A 122 -14.03 -0.45 -0.97
CA VAL A 122 -12.88 0.41 -0.73
C VAL A 122 -11.61 -0.44 -0.64
N ARG A 123 -10.71 -0.24 -1.61
CA ARG A 123 -9.38 -0.84 -1.63
C ARG A 123 -8.34 0.18 -1.17
N LEU A 124 -7.37 -0.26 -0.38
CA LEU A 124 -6.21 0.56 -0.06
C LEU A 124 -5.03 0.24 -0.98
N GLY A 125 -4.30 1.27 -1.37
CA GLY A 125 -3.20 1.23 -2.32
C GLY A 125 -1.93 0.57 -1.80
N TYR A 126 -2.04 -0.65 -1.29
CA TYR A 126 -0.89 -1.49 -0.89
C TYR A 126 -0.41 -2.32 -2.08
N ASN A 127 0.00 -1.65 -3.14
CA ASN A 127 0.46 -2.28 -4.38
C ASN A 127 1.61 -3.26 -4.20
N HIS A 128 2.35 -3.19 -3.07
CA HIS A 128 3.43 -4.12 -2.79
C HIS A 128 2.97 -5.59 -2.76
N ARG A 129 1.73 -5.89 -2.34
CA ARG A 129 1.18 -7.26 -2.41
C ARG A 129 1.07 -7.80 -3.84
N PHE A 130 1.05 -6.91 -4.86
CA PHE A 130 0.85 -7.24 -6.27
C PHE A 130 2.15 -7.30 -7.09
N HIS A 131 3.31 -7.12 -6.46
CA HIS A 131 4.58 -7.38 -7.10
C HIS A 131 4.77 -8.87 -7.37
N GLY A 132 5.39 -9.20 -8.50
CA GLY A 132 5.55 -10.59 -8.94
C GLY A 132 6.24 -11.49 -7.90
N ALA A 133 7.29 -10.97 -7.24
CA ALA A 133 7.99 -11.69 -6.17
C ALA A 133 7.08 -11.92 -4.95
N MET A 134 6.22 -10.95 -4.60
CA MET A 134 5.29 -11.09 -3.47
C MET A 134 4.19 -12.11 -3.76
N LEU A 135 3.61 -12.08 -4.96
CA LEU A 135 2.61 -13.07 -5.39
C LEU A 135 3.21 -14.47 -5.41
N LYS A 136 4.45 -14.63 -5.91
CA LYS A 136 5.16 -15.91 -5.88
C LYS A 136 5.49 -16.37 -4.47
N ALA A 137 5.86 -15.46 -3.57
CA ALA A 137 6.07 -15.80 -2.17
C ALA A 137 4.78 -16.30 -1.52
N ARG A 138 3.65 -15.62 -1.77
CA ARG A 138 2.33 -16.05 -1.26
C ARG A 138 1.95 -17.43 -1.80
N GLU A 139 2.12 -17.67 -3.09
CA GLU A 139 1.90 -19.00 -3.71
C GLU A 139 2.71 -20.10 -3.01
N LEU A 140 4.01 -19.87 -2.76
CA LEU A 140 4.87 -20.85 -2.09
C LEU A 140 4.46 -21.09 -0.63
N VAL A 141 4.06 -20.04 0.08
CA VAL A 141 3.58 -20.15 1.47
C VAL A 141 2.25 -20.92 1.51
N ASP A 142 1.30 -20.60 0.64
CA ASP A 142 -0.01 -21.26 0.57
C ASP A 142 0.09 -22.72 0.13
N ALA A 143 1.09 -23.04 -0.71
CA ALA A 143 1.41 -24.44 -1.08
C ALA A 143 2.12 -25.20 0.04
N GLY A 144 2.40 -24.57 1.19
CA GLY A 144 3.09 -25.20 2.31
C GLY A 144 4.59 -25.45 2.11
N ALA A 145 5.21 -24.83 1.08
CA ALA A 145 6.63 -25.06 0.74
C ALA A 145 7.58 -24.66 1.88
N LEU A 146 7.19 -23.70 2.72
CA LEU A 146 7.98 -23.24 3.86
C LEU A 146 7.63 -23.99 5.17
N GLY A 147 6.56 -24.81 5.18
CA GLY A 147 5.97 -25.32 6.41
C GLY A 147 5.41 -24.19 7.29
N PRO A 148 5.17 -24.42 8.59
CA PRO A 148 4.73 -23.38 9.51
C PRO A 148 5.71 -22.20 9.53
N LEU A 149 5.19 -20.98 9.31
CA LEU A 149 6.00 -19.76 9.37
C LEU A 149 6.47 -19.48 10.79
N MET A 150 7.70 -19.02 10.93
CA MET A 150 8.34 -18.72 12.20
C MET A 150 8.52 -17.21 12.41
N PHE A 151 9.11 -16.55 11.44
CA PHE A 151 9.35 -15.10 11.50
C PHE A 151 9.57 -14.50 10.11
N LEU A 152 9.52 -13.16 10.07
CA LEU A 152 9.75 -12.34 8.90
C LEU A 152 10.70 -11.20 9.24
N ARG A 153 11.59 -10.81 8.32
CA ARG A 153 12.40 -9.59 8.42
C ARG A 153 12.19 -8.75 7.19
N GLY A 154 11.95 -7.45 7.37
CA GLY A 154 11.73 -6.53 6.26
C GLY A 154 12.50 -5.23 6.42
N ARG A 155 13.10 -4.75 5.33
CA ARG A 155 13.70 -3.42 5.22
C ARG A 155 13.20 -2.73 3.97
N TYR A 156 12.79 -1.49 4.14
CA TYR A 156 12.31 -0.67 3.04
C TYR A 156 12.70 0.78 3.25
N GLY A 157 13.40 1.36 2.28
CA GLY A 157 13.83 2.72 2.45
C GLY A 157 14.51 3.31 1.21
N HIS A 158 14.86 4.59 1.34
CA HIS A 158 15.54 5.36 0.31
C HIS A 158 16.54 6.35 0.95
N GLY A 159 17.27 7.10 0.14
CA GLY A 159 18.25 8.04 0.64
C GLY A 159 17.71 9.45 0.91
N GLY A 160 16.42 9.68 0.66
CA GLY A 160 15.89 11.04 0.58
C GLY A 160 16.45 11.80 -0.63
N ARG A 161 16.35 13.11 -0.59
CA ARG A 161 16.92 14.03 -1.59
C ARG A 161 17.09 15.42 -1.01
N LYS A 162 17.90 16.26 -1.65
CA LYS A 162 18.06 17.65 -1.21
C LYS A 162 16.69 18.36 -1.10
N GLY A 163 16.39 18.89 0.09
CA GLY A 163 15.11 19.56 0.38
C GLY A 163 13.99 18.62 0.82
N TYR A 164 14.28 17.35 1.08
CA TYR A 164 13.30 16.35 1.58
C TYR A 164 12.66 16.79 2.90
N ASP A 165 13.46 17.41 3.76
CA ASP A 165 13.08 18.02 5.05
C ASP A 165 12.08 19.20 4.93
N ARG A 166 11.82 19.70 3.71
CA ARG A 166 10.90 20.81 3.41
C ARG A 166 9.67 20.37 2.59
N GLU A 167 9.58 19.10 2.25
CA GLU A 167 8.42 18.57 1.54
C GLU A 167 7.24 18.37 2.48
N TRP A 168 6.06 18.19 1.91
CA TRP A 168 4.84 17.91 2.67
C TRP A 168 4.97 16.67 3.59
N ARG A 169 5.88 15.75 3.27
CA ARG A 169 6.18 14.56 4.07
C ARG A 169 6.83 14.90 5.41
N ALA A 170 7.53 16.02 5.48
CA ALA A 170 8.15 16.52 6.70
C ALA A 170 7.18 17.32 7.58
N ASP A 171 5.98 17.65 7.08
CA ASP A 171 4.92 18.34 7.82
C ASP A 171 3.97 17.31 8.45
N PRO A 172 3.98 17.13 9.79
CA PRO A 172 3.14 16.16 10.47
C PRO A 172 1.63 16.40 10.30
N ALA A 173 1.21 17.63 10.03
CA ALA A 173 -0.21 17.94 9.79
C ALA A 173 -0.70 17.42 8.43
N LEU A 174 0.20 17.29 7.45
CA LEU A 174 -0.11 16.82 6.11
C LEU A 174 0.18 15.33 5.93
N SER A 175 1.25 14.85 6.55
CA SER A 175 1.75 13.48 6.40
C SER A 175 1.23 12.51 7.48
N GLY A 176 0.94 13.02 8.69
CA GLY A 176 0.60 12.20 9.86
C GLY A 176 1.82 11.60 10.60
N GLY A 177 3.02 11.78 10.05
CA GLY A 177 4.29 11.26 10.57
C GLY A 177 5.34 11.15 9.46
N GLY A 178 6.42 10.45 9.73
CA GLY A 178 7.55 10.28 8.82
C GLY A 178 7.58 8.95 8.09
N GLU A 179 8.74 8.31 8.07
CA GLU A 179 8.96 7.06 7.34
C GLU A 179 8.13 5.89 7.83
N LEU A 180 7.75 5.87 9.10
CA LEU A 180 6.88 4.84 9.64
C LEU A 180 5.53 4.81 8.91
N ILE A 181 4.86 5.96 8.80
CA ILE A 181 3.55 6.04 8.13
C ILE A 181 3.67 6.13 6.60
N ASP A 182 4.80 6.59 6.04
CA ASP A 182 4.98 6.66 4.58
C ASP A 182 5.41 5.30 3.99
N GLN A 183 6.50 4.70 4.49
CA GLN A 183 7.07 3.45 3.97
C GLN A 183 6.81 2.25 4.88
N GLY A 184 6.86 2.45 6.21
CA GLY A 184 6.67 1.38 7.18
C GLY A 184 5.33 0.69 7.08
N VAL A 185 4.28 1.41 6.67
CA VAL A 185 2.93 0.83 6.44
C VAL A 185 2.93 -0.29 5.41
N HIS A 186 3.77 -0.23 4.38
CA HIS A 186 3.90 -1.33 3.42
C HIS A 186 4.51 -2.58 4.06
N LEU A 187 5.52 -2.41 4.92
CA LEU A 187 6.14 -3.54 5.62
C LEU A 187 5.18 -4.15 6.65
N ILE A 188 4.41 -3.32 7.37
CA ILE A 188 3.40 -3.78 8.33
C ILE A 188 2.29 -4.54 7.61
N ASP A 189 1.81 -4.01 6.49
CA ASP A 189 0.80 -4.66 5.64
C ASP A 189 1.28 -6.02 5.12
N LEU A 190 2.51 -6.09 4.57
CA LEU A 190 3.10 -7.34 4.10
C LEU A 190 3.30 -8.34 5.25
N ALA A 191 3.76 -7.88 6.41
CA ALA A 191 3.94 -8.74 7.57
C ALA A 191 2.58 -9.32 8.04
N GLY A 192 1.55 -8.47 8.10
CA GLY A 192 0.17 -8.91 8.41
C GLY A 192 -0.38 -9.90 7.38
N TRP A 193 -0.09 -9.69 6.11
CA TRP A 193 -0.53 -10.59 5.04
C TRP A 193 0.07 -11.99 5.15
N PHE A 194 1.30 -12.13 5.63
CA PHE A 194 1.95 -13.43 5.81
C PHE A 194 1.71 -14.06 7.19
N LEU A 195 1.70 -13.27 8.26
CA LEU A 195 1.70 -13.77 9.65
C LEU A 195 0.38 -13.54 10.39
N GLY A 196 -0.48 -12.64 9.92
CA GLY A 196 -1.72 -12.25 10.61
C GLY A 196 -1.56 -11.03 11.52
N GLU A 197 -2.44 -10.90 12.50
CA GLU A 197 -2.51 -9.74 13.39
C GLU A 197 -1.41 -9.73 14.47
N PHE A 198 -1.06 -8.52 14.94
CA PHE A 198 -0.01 -8.29 15.91
C PHE A 198 -0.55 -7.72 17.23
N PRO A 199 -0.97 -8.56 18.19
CA PRO A 199 -1.34 -8.09 19.52
C PRO A 199 -0.17 -7.48 20.28
N THR A 200 1.08 -7.89 20.02
CA THR A 200 2.27 -7.28 20.60
C THR A 200 2.98 -6.40 19.57
N VAL A 201 3.11 -5.10 19.89
CA VAL A 201 3.78 -4.11 19.05
C VAL A 201 4.86 -3.42 19.87
N GLU A 202 6.10 -3.53 19.47
CA GLU A 202 7.26 -2.91 20.10
C GLU A 202 8.11 -2.22 19.05
N GLY A 203 8.90 -1.24 19.48
CA GLY A 203 9.78 -0.50 18.57
C GLY A 203 9.78 0.99 18.86
N HIS A 204 10.42 1.74 17.99
CA HIS A 204 10.49 3.19 18.07
C HIS A 204 10.63 3.81 16.68
N ALA A 205 10.21 5.06 16.55
CA ALA A 205 10.45 5.92 15.41
C ALA A 205 11.25 7.13 15.88
N ALA A 206 12.28 7.53 15.15
CA ALA A 206 13.17 8.61 15.54
C ALA A 206 13.73 9.33 14.31
N THR A 207 14.21 10.56 14.53
CA THR A 207 14.89 11.36 13.52
C THR A 207 16.38 11.37 13.84
N TYR A 208 17.19 10.85 12.92
CA TYR A 208 18.64 10.72 13.10
C TYR A 208 19.45 11.68 12.22
N PHE A 209 18.93 12.03 11.06
CA PHE A 209 19.69 12.77 10.07
C PHE A 209 18.98 14.02 9.54
N TRP A 210 17.72 13.91 9.13
CA TRP A 210 17.00 15.01 8.50
C TRP A 210 16.52 16.03 9.53
N ASP A 211 16.63 17.33 9.21
CA ASP A 211 16.10 18.42 10.06
C ASP A 211 14.58 18.56 9.84
N MET A 212 13.80 17.64 10.38
CA MET A 212 12.35 17.62 10.23
C MET A 212 11.66 17.17 11.52
N ALA A 213 10.37 17.53 11.64
CA ALA A 213 9.57 17.27 12.85
C ALA A 213 9.02 15.82 12.93
N VAL A 214 9.30 14.99 11.91
CA VAL A 214 8.81 13.63 11.80
C VAL A 214 9.98 12.64 11.73
N ASP A 215 9.70 11.36 11.95
CA ASP A 215 10.73 10.31 11.93
C ASP A 215 11.33 10.08 10.55
N ASP A 216 12.64 9.88 10.50
CA ASP A 216 13.37 9.45 9.31
C ASP A 216 13.73 7.97 9.33
N ASN A 217 13.53 7.31 10.48
CA ASN A 217 13.73 5.89 10.69
C ASN A 217 12.70 5.32 11.67
N ALA A 218 12.26 4.10 11.41
CA ALA A 218 11.40 3.33 12.30
C ALA A 218 11.85 1.87 12.39
N PHE A 219 12.02 1.39 13.62
CA PHE A 219 12.41 0.01 13.94
C PHE A 219 11.27 -0.65 14.70
N LEU A 220 10.78 -1.78 14.20
CA LEU A 220 9.63 -2.47 14.76
C LEU A 220 9.93 -3.94 15.07
N SER A 221 9.39 -4.42 16.18
CA SER A 221 9.28 -5.82 16.55
C SER A 221 7.81 -6.13 16.83
N LEU A 222 7.15 -6.83 15.88
CA LEU A 222 5.75 -7.17 15.96
C LEU A 222 5.61 -8.66 16.22
N ARG A 223 4.66 -9.07 17.11
CA ARG A 223 4.49 -10.48 17.44
C ARG A 223 3.01 -10.87 17.38
N THR A 224 2.74 -12.00 16.72
CA THR A 224 1.40 -12.62 16.69
C THR A 224 1.07 -13.31 18.01
N ALA A 225 -0.19 -13.70 18.19
CA ALA A 225 -0.62 -14.47 19.36
C ALA A 225 0.11 -15.83 19.46
N ASP A 226 0.45 -16.44 18.32
CA ASP A 226 1.17 -17.72 18.23
C ASP A 226 2.69 -17.59 18.35
N GLY A 227 3.19 -16.36 18.59
CA GLY A 227 4.60 -16.09 18.84
C GLY A 227 5.46 -15.85 17.59
N GLN A 228 4.90 -15.85 16.39
CA GLN A 228 5.62 -15.46 15.19
C GLN A 228 6.03 -13.99 15.26
N THR A 229 7.21 -13.66 14.74
CA THR A 229 7.78 -12.31 14.89
C THR A 229 8.04 -11.68 13.52
N ALA A 230 7.65 -10.42 13.33
CA ALA A 230 8.09 -9.58 12.22
C ALA A 230 9.07 -8.52 12.73
N TRP A 231 10.26 -8.46 12.12
CA TRP A 231 11.28 -7.45 12.39
C TRP A 231 11.39 -6.53 11.19
N LEU A 232 11.03 -5.24 11.36
CA LEU A 232 10.84 -4.31 10.26
C LEU A 232 11.65 -3.03 10.48
N HIS A 233 12.24 -2.51 9.39
CA HIS A 233 12.94 -1.24 9.39
C HIS A 233 12.54 -0.42 8.17
N ALA A 234 11.95 0.74 8.40
CA ALA A 234 11.65 1.74 7.37
C ALA A 234 12.57 2.95 7.55
N SER A 235 13.10 3.51 6.43
CA SER A 235 14.13 4.54 6.51
C SER A 235 14.17 5.44 5.28
N CYS A 236 14.42 6.76 5.46
CA CYS A 236 14.90 7.64 4.40
C CYS A 236 16.37 8.06 4.56
N THR A 237 17.17 7.21 5.23
CA THR A 237 18.62 7.37 5.40
C THR A 237 19.43 6.18 4.89
N GLU A 238 18.88 5.38 3.97
CA GLU A 238 19.57 4.23 3.35
C GLU A 238 20.60 4.66 2.28
N TRP A 239 20.69 5.95 1.96
CA TRP A 239 21.56 6.57 0.94
C TRP A 239 21.35 6.05 -0.49
N LYS A 240 20.52 5.07 -0.67
CA LYS A 240 20.02 4.53 -1.93
C LYS A 240 18.67 3.83 -1.69
N ASN A 241 17.94 3.58 -2.76
CA ASN A 241 16.72 2.79 -2.65
C ASN A 241 17.06 1.33 -2.28
N LEU A 242 16.37 0.81 -1.28
CA LEU A 242 16.52 -0.54 -0.75
C LEU A 242 15.14 -1.15 -0.49
N PHE A 243 14.95 -2.37 -0.94
CA PHE A 243 13.88 -3.24 -0.49
C PHE A 243 14.43 -4.64 -0.26
N SER A 244 14.13 -5.24 0.89
CA SER A 244 14.43 -6.63 1.20
C SER A 244 13.37 -7.18 2.15
N LEU A 245 12.83 -8.36 1.83
CA LEU A 245 11.89 -9.09 2.66
C LEU A 245 12.31 -10.55 2.75
N GLU A 246 12.45 -11.04 3.98
CA GLU A 246 12.84 -12.43 4.25
C GLU A 246 11.72 -13.12 5.03
N ILE A 247 11.26 -14.27 4.55
CA ILE A 247 10.18 -15.07 5.18
C ILE A 247 10.77 -16.43 5.55
N TYR A 248 10.71 -16.79 6.82
CA TYR A 248 11.27 -18.02 7.35
C TYR A 248 10.17 -18.96 7.84
N GLY A 249 10.20 -20.18 7.33
CA GLY A 249 9.39 -21.29 7.79
C GLY A 249 10.24 -22.46 8.26
N ARG A 250 9.61 -23.50 8.79
CA ARG A 250 10.31 -24.67 9.34
C ARG A 250 11.00 -25.54 8.27
N THR A 251 10.53 -25.48 7.03
CA THR A 251 11.04 -26.33 5.92
C THR A 251 11.62 -25.52 4.76
N GLY A 252 11.77 -24.20 4.93
CA GLY A 252 12.39 -23.35 3.91
C GLY A 252 12.34 -21.88 4.28
N LYS A 253 13.03 -21.08 3.48
CA LYS A 253 12.96 -19.62 3.56
C LYS A 253 12.87 -19.00 2.18
N ILE A 254 12.30 -17.81 2.12
CA ILE A 254 12.28 -16.96 0.94
C ILE A 254 13.05 -15.68 1.25
N ILE A 255 13.81 -15.20 0.28
CA ILE A 255 14.38 -13.85 0.28
C ILE A 255 13.86 -13.14 -0.96
N ILE A 256 13.29 -11.95 -0.79
CA ILE A 256 12.90 -11.04 -1.86
C ILE A 256 13.82 -9.83 -1.77
N ASP A 257 14.56 -9.57 -2.84
CA ASP A 257 15.42 -8.41 -2.99
C ASP A 257 14.97 -7.58 -4.18
N GLY A 258 14.99 -6.25 -4.01
CA GLY A 258 14.53 -5.30 -5.02
C GLY A 258 13.02 -5.25 -5.15
N LEU A 259 12.51 -4.18 -5.77
CA LEU A 259 11.08 -3.96 -5.98
C LEU A 259 10.86 -3.01 -7.15
N GLY A 260 10.09 -3.42 -8.16
CA GLY A 260 9.63 -2.57 -9.26
C GLY A 260 10.73 -1.81 -10.01
N GLY A 261 11.96 -2.31 -10.03
CA GLY A 261 13.11 -1.71 -10.70
C GLY A 261 13.72 -0.51 -9.96
N SER A 262 12.91 0.38 -9.38
CA SER A 262 13.42 1.58 -8.68
C SER A 262 14.15 1.24 -7.37
N TYR A 263 13.83 0.12 -6.75
CA TYR A 263 14.49 -0.43 -5.56
C TYR A 263 15.43 -1.61 -5.88
N GLY A 264 15.87 -1.70 -7.12
CA GLY A 264 16.69 -2.78 -7.65
C GLY A 264 15.89 -3.82 -8.43
N PRO A 265 16.59 -4.73 -9.16
CA PRO A 265 15.95 -5.86 -9.84
C PRO A 265 15.14 -6.70 -8.86
N GLU A 266 13.87 -6.91 -9.17
CA GLU A 266 12.97 -7.68 -8.31
C GLU A 266 13.25 -9.18 -8.49
N ARG A 267 13.63 -9.83 -7.40
CA ARG A 267 14.01 -11.24 -7.39
C ARG A 267 13.55 -11.93 -6.12
N LEU A 268 12.99 -13.13 -6.28
CA LEU A 268 12.71 -14.05 -5.19
C LEU A 268 13.70 -15.21 -5.24
N THR A 269 14.32 -15.52 -4.10
CA THR A 269 15.14 -16.70 -3.91
C THR A 269 14.51 -17.59 -2.84
N TYR A 270 14.07 -18.79 -3.23
CA TYR A 270 13.56 -19.81 -2.31
C TYR A 270 14.64 -20.82 -1.97
N TYR A 271 14.84 -21.04 -0.69
CA TYR A 271 15.78 -22.02 -0.12
C TYR A 271 14.98 -23.13 0.56
N PRO A 272 14.77 -24.29 -0.09
CA PRO A 272 14.18 -25.44 0.58
C PRO A 272 15.16 -26.02 1.60
N MET A 273 14.66 -26.39 2.76
CA MET A 273 15.44 -27.07 3.80
C MET A 273 15.29 -28.57 3.64
N PRO A 274 16.38 -29.32 3.54
CA PRO A 274 16.30 -30.78 3.57
C PRO A 274 15.84 -31.24 4.95
N VAL A 275 14.88 -32.15 4.98
CA VAL A 275 14.23 -32.67 6.22
C VAL A 275 15.27 -33.27 7.18
N GLU A 276 16.31 -33.89 6.65
CA GLU A 276 17.33 -34.59 7.43
C GLU A 276 18.42 -33.65 7.96
N MET A 277 18.43 -32.38 7.50
CA MET A 277 19.42 -31.36 7.87
C MET A 277 20.88 -31.85 7.80
N LEU A 278 21.14 -32.89 7.00
CA LEU A 278 22.43 -33.52 6.86
C LEU A 278 23.15 -33.06 5.60
N GLY A 279 24.31 -32.46 5.75
CA GLY A 279 25.27 -32.25 4.66
C GLY A 279 25.02 -31.00 3.84
N LYS A 280 25.13 -31.09 2.50
CA LYS A 280 25.10 -29.95 1.58
C LYS A 280 23.68 -29.38 1.43
N PRO A 281 23.51 -28.03 1.57
CA PRO A 281 22.20 -27.40 1.33
C PRO A 281 21.66 -27.70 -0.07
N THR A 282 20.34 -27.84 -0.19
CA THR A 282 19.66 -27.92 -1.49
C THR A 282 19.90 -26.62 -2.27
N PRO A 283 20.20 -26.69 -3.58
CA PRO A 283 20.33 -25.48 -4.39
C PRO A 283 19.08 -24.60 -4.31
N PRO A 284 19.24 -23.27 -4.22
CA PRO A 284 18.10 -22.38 -4.20
C PRO A 284 17.38 -22.33 -5.55
N GLN A 285 16.09 -22.03 -5.51
CA GLN A 285 15.29 -21.69 -6.68
C GLN A 285 15.19 -20.17 -6.79
N ILE A 286 15.54 -19.63 -7.96
CA ILE A 286 15.57 -18.19 -8.22
C ILE A 286 14.48 -17.84 -9.23
N HIS A 287 13.68 -16.83 -8.92
CA HIS A 287 12.66 -16.26 -9.80
C HIS A 287 12.93 -14.77 -9.96
N GLU A 288 13.00 -14.30 -11.19
CA GLU A 288 13.24 -12.89 -11.53
C GLU A 288 11.98 -12.27 -12.16
N PHE A 289 11.70 -11.02 -11.79
CA PHE A 289 10.52 -10.28 -12.23
C PHE A 289 10.95 -8.95 -12.86
N PRO A 290 11.31 -8.94 -14.14
CA PRO A 290 11.90 -7.77 -14.80
C PRO A 290 10.89 -6.65 -15.06
N THR A 291 9.58 -6.94 -14.99
CA THR A 291 8.52 -5.98 -15.30
C THR A 291 7.62 -5.75 -14.08
N ASP A 292 7.51 -4.50 -13.66
CA ASP A 292 6.55 -4.10 -12.62
C ASP A 292 5.14 -4.02 -13.21
N ARG A 293 4.28 -4.94 -12.78
CA ARG A 293 2.85 -4.94 -13.08
C ARG A 293 1.98 -4.66 -11.86
N SER A 294 2.58 -4.31 -10.72
CA SER A 294 1.88 -4.22 -9.43
C SER A 294 0.68 -3.26 -9.48
N TRP A 295 0.84 -2.10 -10.09
CA TRP A 295 -0.21 -1.10 -10.24
C TRP A 295 -1.39 -1.58 -11.10
N ALA A 296 -1.09 -2.26 -12.21
CA ALA A 296 -2.11 -2.81 -13.09
C ALA A 296 -2.86 -3.96 -12.41
N LEU A 297 -2.15 -4.90 -11.80
CA LEU A 297 -2.75 -6.04 -11.10
C LEU A 297 -3.61 -5.61 -9.91
N GLU A 298 -3.18 -4.59 -9.16
CA GLU A 298 -3.99 -4.03 -8.07
C GLU A 298 -5.28 -3.37 -8.60
N THR A 299 -5.18 -2.64 -9.72
CA THR A 299 -6.34 -2.02 -10.37
C THR A 299 -7.29 -3.07 -10.93
N GLU A 300 -6.78 -4.11 -11.60
CA GLU A 300 -7.55 -5.26 -12.08
C GLU A 300 -8.28 -5.95 -10.93
N ALA A 301 -7.59 -6.20 -9.81
CA ALA A 301 -8.19 -6.78 -8.61
C ALA A 301 -9.31 -5.90 -8.02
N PHE A 302 -9.15 -4.57 -8.03
CA PHE A 302 -10.19 -3.64 -7.58
C PHE A 302 -11.43 -3.67 -8.48
N VAL A 303 -11.24 -3.71 -9.79
CA VAL A 303 -12.34 -3.86 -10.75
C VAL A 303 -13.08 -5.17 -10.51
N ASP A 304 -12.37 -6.27 -10.28
CA ASP A 304 -12.96 -7.57 -9.99
C ASP A 304 -13.71 -7.59 -8.65
N ASP A 305 -13.21 -6.92 -7.61
CA ASP A 305 -13.92 -6.80 -6.33
C ASP A 305 -15.26 -6.07 -6.49
N ILE A 306 -15.28 -5.00 -7.30
CA ILE A 306 -16.54 -4.29 -7.62
C ILE A 306 -17.51 -5.22 -8.37
N ARG A 307 -17.04 -5.87 -9.44
CA ARG A 307 -17.86 -6.73 -10.32
C ARG A 307 -18.41 -7.96 -9.60
N LEU A 308 -17.62 -8.54 -8.69
CA LEU A 308 -17.97 -9.75 -7.95
C LEU A 308 -18.61 -9.46 -6.59
N GLY A 309 -18.74 -8.17 -6.21
CA GLY A 309 -19.27 -7.77 -4.90
C GLY A 309 -18.39 -8.16 -3.72
N ARG A 310 -17.11 -8.52 -3.94
CA ARG A 310 -16.18 -8.95 -2.89
C ARG A 310 -15.69 -7.78 -2.06
N ASP A 311 -15.36 -8.03 -0.81
CA ASP A 311 -14.61 -7.07 -0.01
C ASP A 311 -13.13 -7.07 -0.46
N PRO A 312 -12.55 -5.89 -0.77
CA PRO A 312 -11.17 -5.81 -1.20
C PRO A 312 -10.16 -6.27 -0.14
N SER A 313 -9.11 -6.98 -0.59
CA SER A 313 -7.91 -7.24 0.21
C SER A 313 -6.67 -6.93 -0.66
N PRO A 314 -5.80 -5.99 -0.23
CA PRO A 314 -5.91 -5.16 0.97
C PRO A 314 -7.08 -4.17 0.90
N GLY A 315 -7.76 -4.00 2.02
CA GLY A 315 -8.91 -3.13 2.17
C GLY A 315 -8.88 -2.35 3.48
N LEU A 316 -10.07 -1.93 3.93
CA LEU A 316 -10.19 -1.09 5.12
C LEU A 316 -9.75 -1.80 6.40
N ALA A 317 -9.97 -3.13 6.52
CA ALA A 317 -9.58 -3.90 7.69
C ALA A 317 -8.05 -3.90 7.87
N GLU A 318 -7.31 -4.23 6.80
CA GLU A 318 -5.85 -4.24 6.81
C GLU A 318 -5.27 -2.84 7.05
N GLY A 319 -5.88 -1.80 6.46
CA GLY A 319 -5.44 -0.42 6.68
C GLY A 319 -5.66 0.05 8.11
N ILE A 320 -6.79 -0.27 8.71
CA ILE A 320 -7.08 0.05 10.12
C ILE A 320 -6.04 -0.64 11.01
N HIS A 321 -5.82 -1.95 10.83
CA HIS A 321 -4.81 -2.70 11.58
C HIS A 321 -3.41 -2.08 11.43
N THR A 322 -3.01 -1.73 10.21
CA THR A 322 -1.72 -1.10 9.94
C THR A 322 -1.56 0.23 10.68
N LEU A 323 -2.60 1.10 10.63
CA LEU A 323 -2.57 2.39 11.32
C LEU A 323 -2.58 2.23 12.85
N GLU A 324 -3.27 1.22 13.40
CA GLU A 324 -3.21 0.90 14.84
C GLU A 324 -1.79 0.54 15.29
N VAL A 325 -1.04 -0.21 14.48
CA VAL A 325 0.36 -0.51 14.73
C VAL A 325 1.19 0.79 14.73
N VAL A 326 0.99 1.65 13.72
CA VAL A 326 1.67 2.95 13.62
C VAL A 326 1.40 3.82 14.85
N GLU A 327 0.12 3.96 15.25
CA GLU A 327 -0.29 4.75 16.42
C GLU A 327 0.36 4.24 17.71
N ARG A 328 0.46 2.92 17.89
CA ARG A 328 1.09 2.30 19.07
C ARG A 328 2.58 2.61 19.16
N ILE A 329 3.29 2.65 18.02
CA ILE A 329 4.71 3.04 17.97
C ILE A 329 4.86 4.52 18.29
N TYR A 330 4.08 5.41 17.67
CA TYR A 330 4.15 6.85 17.95
C TYR A 330 3.75 7.22 19.38
N ALA A 331 2.80 6.50 19.99
CA ALA A 331 2.42 6.74 21.39
C ALA A 331 3.59 6.45 22.36
N ARG A 332 4.42 5.44 22.08
CA ARG A 332 5.60 5.11 22.88
C ARG A 332 6.71 6.16 22.77
N ALA A 333 6.91 6.73 21.58
CA ALA A 333 7.90 7.78 21.37
C ALA A 333 7.59 9.09 22.13
N LYS A 334 6.33 9.33 22.52
CA LYS A 334 5.91 10.51 23.30
C LYS A 334 5.96 10.31 24.82
N GLY A 335 6.15 9.08 25.28
CA GLY A 335 6.13 8.72 26.72
C GLY A 335 7.49 8.33 27.31
N GLY A 336 8.58 8.46 26.53
CA GLY A 336 9.96 8.16 26.94
C GLY A 336 10.79 9.41 27.27
#